data_0b3facf934ad119aa23959be69a7863d
#
_entry.id   0b3facf934ad119aa23959be69a7863d
#
_cell.length_a   1.000
_cell.length_b   1.000
_cell.length_c   1.000
_cell.angle_alpha   90.00
_cell.angle_beta   90.00
_cell.angle_gamma   90.00
#
_symmetry.space_group_name_H-M   'P 1'
#
loop_
_entity.id
_entity.type
_entity.pdbx_description
1 polymer ?
#
loop_
_entity_poly.entity_id
_entity_poly.type
_entity_poly.pdbx_seq_one_letter_code
_entity_poly.pdbx_strand_id
1 'polypeptide(L)'
;MGKIYGFYGGKFMPMHKGHLYCIDTAAKMCDHVTVIMFINGDDELEILKTHNEEMLSVESRIKQVERVCSLYPDMDFHIIDDNPLRGPDGKEDWDKETPLVRQYVPHMDYVFSSEPQYGAYFSRAYPEATHIIVDAERKTYPISSTMIRAMQILEDRKKWMV
;
A
#
# COMPACT_ATOMS: atom_id res chain seq x y z
N MET A 1 -24.35 8.98 -14.46
CA MET A 1 -23.81 8.37 -13.23
C MET A 1 -22.37 8.75 -13.03
N GLY A 2 -21.99 9.04 -11.78
CA GLY A 2 -20.63 9.43 -11.46
C GLY A 2 -19.66 8.24 -11.55
N LYS A 3 -18.36 8.55 -11.69
CA LYS A 3 -17.30 7.55 -11.66
C LYS A 3 -17.12 6.99 -10.25
N ILE A 4 -16.67 5.74 -10.19
CA ILE A 4 -16.33 5.06 -8.93
C ILE A 4 -14.83 5.19 -8.70
N TYR A 5 -14.46 5.75 -7.55
CA TYR A 5 -13.07 6.01 -7.16
C TYR A 5 -12.62 5.06 -6.06
N GLY A 6 -11.44 4.50 -6.22
CA GLY A 6 -10.81 3.62 -5.24
C GLY A 6 -9.46 4.14 -4.77
N PHE A 7 -9.09 3.76 -3.54
CA PHE A 7 -7.81 4.08 -2.94
C PHE A 7 -7.15 2.83 -2.39
N TYR A 8 -5.86 2.70 -2.64
CA TYR A 8 -5.02 1.65 -2.07
C TYR A 8 -3.69 2.23 -1.64
N GLY A 9 -3.33 2.03 -0.38
CA GLY A 9 -2.07 2.54 0.19
C GLY A 9 -1.21 1.42 0.76
N GLY A 10 0.10 1.62 0.77
CA GLY A 10 1.04 0.68 1.36
C GLY A 10 2.48 1.17 1.33
N LYS A 11 3.36 0.42 1.99
CA LYS A 11 4.81 0.67 1.98
C LYS A 11 5.52 -0.14 0.89
N PHE A 12 4.97 -1.28 0.51
CA PHE A 12 5.50 -2.15 -0.56
C PHE A 12 6.98 -2.52 -0.36
N MET A 13 7.30 -3.18 0.75
CA MET A 13 8.68 -3.52 1.15
C MET A 13 8.98 -5.03 1.17
N PRO A 14 9.06 -5.73 0.04
CA PRO A 14 8.78 -5.29 -1.33
C PRO A 14 7.32 -5.49 -1.74
N MET A 15 6.96 -4.96 -2.89
CA MET A 15 5.69 -5.30 -3.53
C MET A 15 5.70 -6.79 -3.90
N HIS A 16 4.57 -7.45 -3.69
CA HIS A 16 4.42 -8.88 -3.96
C HIS A 16 3.06 -9.18 -4.62
N LYS A 17 2.84 -10.45 -4.93
CA LYS A 17 1.60 -10.87 -5.63
C LYS A 17 0.32 -10.55 -4.87
N GLY A 18 0.37 -10.53 -3.53
CA GLY A 18 -0.77 -10.10 -2.71
C GLY A 18 -1.13 -8.64 -2.94
N HIS A 19 -0.13 -7.75 -3.05
CA HIS A 19 -0.35 -6.34 -3.39
C HIS A 19 -0.95 -6.20 -4.79
N LEU A 20 -0.39 -6.94 -5.75
CA LEU A 20 -0.92 -6.92 -7.12
C LEU A 20 -2.37 -7.41 -7.17
N TYR A 21 -2.71 -8.40 -6.38
CA TYR A 21 -4.08 -8.89 -6.26
C TYR A 21 -5.03 -7.79 -5.77
N CYS A 22 -4.62 -7.00 -4.78
CA CYS A 22 -5.39 -5.84 -4.30
C CYS A 22 -5.55 -4.79 -5.39
N ILE A 23 -4.48 -4.45 -6.10
CA ILE A 23 -4.49 -3.47 -7.18
C ILE A 23 -5.42 -3.92 -8.31
N ASP A 24 -5.30 -5.17 -8.73
CA ASP A 24 -6.11 -5.74 -9.80
C ASP A 24 -7.60 -5.78 -9.42
N THR A 25 -7.90 -6.15 -8.18
CA THR A 25 -9.26 -6.14 -7.65
C THR A 25 -9.84 -4.72 -7.67
N ALA A 26 -9.06 -3.75 -7.22
CA ALA A 26 -9.47 -2.34 -7.22
C ALA A 26 -9.73 -1.85 -8.65
N ALA A 27 -8.85 -2.17 -9.59
CA ALA A 27 -9.01 -1.79 -10.99
C ALA A 27 -10.28 -2.36 -11.62
N LYS A 28 -10.70 -3.56 -11.22
CA LYS A 28 -11.92 -4.19 -11.69
C LYS A 28 -13.19 -3.59 -11.07
N MET A 29 -13.10 -3.07 -9.86
CA MET A 29 -14.24 -2.53 -9.13
C MET A 29 -14.46 -1.02 -9.34
N CYS A 30 -13.43 -0.30 -9.75
CA CYS A 30 -13.44 1.16 -9.82
C CYS A 30 -13.19 1.67 -11.23
N ASP A 31 -13.73 2.84 -11.54
CA ASP A 31 -13.42 3.56 -12.79
C ASP A 31 -12.04 4.22 -12.72
N HIS A 32 -11.61 4.61 -11.52
CA HIS A 32 -10.29 5.19 -11.29
C HIS A 32 -9.76 4.73 -9.94
N VAL A 33 -8.48 4.39 -9.87
CA VAL A 33 -7.80 3.98 -8.64
C VAL A 33 -6.57 4.86 -8.41
N THR A 34 -6.44 5.37 -7.19
CA THR A 34 -5.23 6.05 -6.75
C THR A 34 -4.46 5.13 -5.80
N VAL A 35 -3.20 4.88 -6.14
CA VAL A 35 -2.26 4.12 -5.30
C VAL A 35 -1.31 5.11 -4.64
N ILE A 36 -1.15 5.00 -3.32
CA ILE A 36 -0.22 5.84 -2.56
C ILE A 36 0.80 4.97 -1.86
N MET A 37 2.07 5.28 -2.05
CA MET A 37 3.18 4.66 -1.34
C MET A 37 3.61 5.59 -0.20
N PHE A 38 3.62 5.05 1.03
CA PHE A 38 4.10 5.75 2.21
C PHE A 38 5.57 5.40 2.45
N ILE A 39 6.39 6.40 2.71
CA ILE A 39 7.83 6.23 2.92
C ILE A 39 8.28 6.84 4.24
N ASN A 40 9.43 6.41 4.74
CA ASN A 40 10.13 6.91 5.93
C ASN A 40 9.39 6.71 7.27
N GLY A 41 8.50 5.72 7.37
CA GLY A 41 7.92 5.31 8.63
C GLY A 41 8.93 4.62 9.55
N ASP A 42 8.63 4.53 10.86
CA ASP A 42 9.48 3.85 11.84
C ASP A 42 9.73 2.39 11.47
N ASP A 43 8.68 1.69 11.06
CA ASP A 43 8.80 0.29 10.62
C ASP A 43 9.76 0.16 9.44
N GLU A 44 9.73 1.13 8.51
CA GLU A 44 10.64 1.16 7.37
C GLU A 44 12.08 1.32 7.81
N LEU A 45 12.35 2.26 8.72
CA LEU A 45 13.69 2.49 9.24
C LEU A 45 14.23 1.26 9.95
N GLU A 46 13.44 0.61 10.78
CA GLU A 46 13.82 -0.63 11.47
C GLU A 46 14.11 -1.76 10.47
N ILE A 47 13.27 -1.90 9.46
CA ILE A 47 13.45 -2.91 8.42
C ILE A 47 14.75 -2.67 7.65
N LEU A 48 15.06 -1.42 7.28
CA LEU A 48 16.28 -1.07 6.55
C LEU A 48 17.53 -1.28 7.39
N LYS A 49 17.47 -1.12 8.70
CA LYS A 49 18.59 -1.43 9.60
C LYS A 49 18.90 -2.92 9.62
N THR A 50 17.88 -3.75 9.56
CA THR A 50 17.99 -5.22 9.65
C THR A 50 18.22 -5.86 8.29
N HIS A 51 17.58 -5.33 7.25
CA HIS A 51 17.59 -5.86 5.88
C HIS A 51 18.04 -4.79 4.90
N ASN A 52 19.31 -4.41 4.94
CA ASN A 52 19.87 -3.40 4.04
C ASN A 52 20.09 -3.96 2.63
N GLU A 53 19.01 -4.16 1.90
CA GLU A 53 19.01 -4.71 0.55
C GLU A 53 18.54 -3.63 -0.45
N GLU A 54 19.20 -3.56 -1.60
CA GLU A 54 18.89 -2.58 -2.65
C GLU A 54 17.41 -2.63 -3.07
N MET A 55 16.83 -3.83 -3.15
CA MET A 55 15.42 -4.01 -3.52
C MET A 55 14.44 -3.34 -2.55
N LEU A 56 14.87 -3.05 -1.33
CA LEU A 56 14.06 -2.38 -0.31
C LEU A 56 14.29 -0.88 -0.28
N SER A 57 15.21 -0.35 -1.09
CA SER A 57 15.44 1.09 -1.18
C SER A 57 14.19 1.82 -1.66
N VAL A 58 14.05 3.08 -1.29
CA VAL A 58 12.93 3.92 -1.73
C VAL A 58 12.87 3.97 -3.26
N GLU A 59 14.03 4.18 -3.92
CA GLU A 59 14.09 4.25 -5.39
C GLU A 59 13.61 2.97 -6.06
N SER A 60 14.08 1.82 -5.60
CA SER A 60 13.68 0.51 -6.17
C SER A 60 12.19 0.26 -5.99
N ARG A 61 11.65 0.59 -4.81
CA ARG A 61 10.23 0.43 -4.52
C ARG A 61 9.36 1.35 -5.36
N ILE A 62 9.77 2.60 -5.53
CA ILE A 62 9.05 3.56 -6.38
C ILE A 62 8.98 3.04 -7.81
N LYS A 63 10.11 2.62 -8.38
CA LYS A 63 10.15 2.10 -9.75
C LYS A 63 9.24 0.88 -9.92
N GLN A 64 9.22 -0.01 -8.95
CA GLN A 64 8.38 -1.21 -8.99
C GLN A 64 6.90 -0.87 -8.97
N VAL A 65 6.48 0.00 -8.08
CA VAL A 65 5.07 0.40 -7.96
C VAL A 65 4.62 1.20 -9.19
N GLU A 66 5.44 2.13 -9.68
CA GLU A 66 5.16 2.88 -10.91
C GLU A 66 4.96 1.95 -12.09
N ARG A 67 5.84 0.96 -12.25
CA ARG A 67 5.73 -0.02 -13.33
C ARG A 67 4.40 -0.76 -13.28
N VAL A 68 4.00 -1.21 -12.10
CA VAL A 68 2.73 -1.92 -11.93
C VAL A 68 1.55 -1.00 -12.25
N CYS A 69 1.52 0.21 -11.68
CA CYS A 69 0.42 1.15 -11.89
C CYS A 69 0.29 1.55 -13.37
N SER A 70 1.41 1.63 -14.10
CA SER A 70 1.41 1.98 -15.52
C SER A 70 0.74 0.94 -16.42
N LEU A 71 0.50 -0.27 -15.91
CA LEU A 71 -0.21 -1.31 -16.65
C LEU A 71 -1.73 -1.08 -16.69
N TYR A 72 -2.24 -0.16 -15.90
CA TYR A 72 -3.67 0.13 -15.79
C TYR A 72 -3.96 1.54 -16.34
N PRO A 73 -4.95 1.70 -17.24
CA PRO A 73 -5.17 2.99 -17.91
C PRO A 73 -5.73 4.10 -17.02
N ASP A 74 -6.48 3.73 -15.97
CA ASP A 74 -7.15 4.69 -15.08
C ASP A 74 -6.61 4.59 -13.65
N MET A 75 -5.30 4.56 -13.53
CA MET A 75 -4.62 4.44 -12.24
C MET A 75 -3.53 5.51 -12.13
N ASP A 76 -3.54 6.27 -11.05
CA ASP A 76 -2.47 7.20 -10.71
C ASP A 76 -1.71 6.73 -9.47
N PHE A 77 -0.47 7.19 -9.34
CA PHE A 77 0.42 6.82 -8.26
C PHE A 77 1.04 8.07 -7.65
N HIS A 78 1.03 8.12 -6.31
CA HIS A 78 1.61 9.22 -5.54
C HIS A 78 2.41 8.67 -4.36
N ILE A 79 3.28 9.51 -3.83
CA ILE A 79 4.15 9.18 -2.70
C ILE A 79 3.88 10.17 -1.58
N ILE A 80 3.72 9.65 -0.36
CA ILE A 80 3.63 10.48 0.85
C ILE A 80 4.81 10.11 1.75
N ASP A 81 5.61 11.12 2.09
CA ASP A 81 6.64 11.01 3.10
C ASP A 81 5.99 11.25 4.47
N ASP A 82 5.89 10.21 5.29
CA ASP A 82 5.25 10.30 6.60
C ASP A 82 6.21 10.69 7.72
N ASN A 83 7.49 10.85 7.42
CA ASN A 83 8.50 11.19 8.43
C ASN A 83 8.18 12.48 9.22
N PRO A 84 7.73 13.59 8.57
CA PRO A 84 7.37 14.79 9.32
C PRO A 84 6.04 14.71 10.06
N LEU A 85 5.28 13.63 9.91
CA LEU A 85 3.92 13.46 10.44
C LEU A 85 3.87 12.58 11.69
N ARG A 86 5.00 12.36 12.34
CA ARG A 86 5.07 11.48 13.50
C ARG A 86 4.39 12.08 14.72
N GLY A 87 3.80 11.20 15.55
CA GLY A 87 3.23 11.57 16.82
C GLY A 87 4.30 11.90 17.86
N PRO A 88 3.88 12.33 19.07
CA PRO A 88 4.81 12.66 20.16
C PRO A 88 5.72 11.49 20.60
N ASP A 89 5.29 10.25 20.35
CA ASP A 89 6.06 9.04 20.62
C ASP A 89 7.06 8.67 19.52
N GLY A 90 7.16 9.47 18.47
CA GLY A 90 8.04 9.25 17.31
C GLY A 90 7.50 8.21 16.33
N LYS A 91 6.28 7.69 16.53
CA LYS A 91 5.66 6.68 15.67
C LYS A 91 4.75 7.31 14.63
N GLU A 92 4.38 6.52 13.61
CA GLU A 92 3.42 6.92 12.61
C GLU A 92 2.10 7.36 13.24
N ASP A 93 1.55 8.43 12.72
CA ASP A 93 0.22 8.91 13.09
C ASP A 93 -0.62 9.01 11.82
N TRP A 94 -1.43 8.00 11.59
CA TRP A 94 -2.27 7.93 10.38
C TRP A 94 -3.30 9.05 10.31
N ASP A 95 -3.78 9.55 11.45
CA ASP A 95 -4.70 10.69 11.44
C ASP A 95 -4.03 11.95 10.88
N LYS A 96 -2.72 12.09 11.02
CA LYS A 96 -1.96 13.18 10.41
C LYS A 96 -1.75 12.97 8.90
N GLU A 97 -1.73 11.72 8.44
CA GLU A 97 -1.61 11.39 7.03
C GLU A 97 -2.91 11.65 6.26
N THR A 98 -4.05 11.56 6.91
CA THR A 98 -5.37 11.69 6.28
C THR A 98 -5.52 12.94 5.41
N PRO A 99 -5.14 14.16 5.85
CA PRO A 99 -5.24 15.36 5.01
C PRO A 99 -4.38 15.26 3.74
N LEU A 100 -3.21 14.62 3.80
CA LEU A 100 -2.35 14.46 2.64
C LEU A 100 -2.93 13.45 1.64
N VAL A 101 -3.50 12.36 2.14
CA VAL A 101 -4.23 11.41 1.28
C VAL A 101 -5.37 12.11 0.56
N ARG A 102 -6.12 12.96 1.28
CA ARG A 102 -7.24 13.70 0.72
C ARG A 102 -6.84 14.70 -0.36
N GLN A 103 -5.60 15.20 -0.37
CA GLN A 103 -5.11 16.04 -1.46
C GLN A 103 -5.05 15.29 -2.78
N TYR A 104 -4.74 13.99 -2.75
CA TYR A 104 -4.67 13.14 -3.93
C TYR A 104 -6.01 12.45 -4.22
N VAL A 105 -6.77 12.13 -3.17
CA VAL A 105 -8.03 11.40 -3.26
C VAL A 105 -9.11 12.19 -2.49
N PRO A 106 -9.63 13.28 -3.07
CA PRO A 106 -10.62 14.11 -2.36
C PRO A 106 -11.92 13.38 -2.08
N HIS A 107 -12.27 12.38 -2.91
CA HIS A 107 -13.42 11.50 -2.73
C HIS A 107 -13.02 10.07 -3.05
N MET A 108 -13.50 9.11 -2.26
CA MET A 108 -13.35 7.70 -2.56
C MET A 108 -14.62 6.92 -2.23
N ASP A 109 -14.97 5.99 -3.09
CA ASP A 109 -16.10 5.08 -2.87
C ASP A 109 -15.64 3.81 -2.18
N TYR A 110 -14.41 3.38 -2.45
CA TYR A 110 -13.80 2.19 -1.85
C TYR A 110 -12.38 2.47 -1.38
N VAL A 111 -12.02 1.87 -0.25
CA VAL A 111 -10.64 1.77 0.22
C VAL A 111 -10.29 0.28 0.34
N PHE A 112 -9.15 -0.11 -0.22
CA PHE A 112 -8.74 -1.51 -0.34
C PHE A 112 -7.60 -1.82 0.62
N SER A 113 -7.65 -2.98 1.26
CA SER A 113 -6.54 -3.54 2.03
C SER A 113 -6.73 -5.04 2.21
N SER A 114 -5.69 -5.72 2.69
CA SER A 114 -5.79 -7.11 3.15
C SER A 114 -5.89 -7.21 4.67
N GLU A 115 -6.03 -6.08 5.34
CA GLU A 115 -5.90 -5.98 6.80
C GLU A 115 -7.21 -5.53 7.45
N PRO A 116 -8.02 -6.48 7.98
CA PRO A 116 -9.30 -6.15 8.62
C PRO A 116 -9.18 -5.15 9.78
N GLN A 117 -8.03 -5.18 10.49
CA GLN A 117 -7.80 -4.31 11.64
C GLN A 117 -7.72 -2.82 11.28
N TYR A 118 -7.56 -2.48 10.00
CA TYR A 118 -7.56 -1.09 9.56
C TYR A 118 -8.96 -0.48 9.44
N GLY A 119 -10.00 -1.30 9.56
CA GLY A 119 -11.39 -0.87 9.36
C GLY A 119 -11.81 0.29 10.26
N ALA A 120 -11.40 0.28 11.54
CA ALA A 120 -11.74 1.35 12.47
C ALA A 120 -11.16 2.70 12.05
N TYR A 121 -9.91 2.71 11.60
CA TYR A 121 -9.27 3.91 11.07
C TYR A 121 -9.96 4.39 9.79
N PHE A 122 -10.20 3.50 8.83
CA PHE A 122 -10.84 3.86 7.56
C PHE A 122 -12.25 4.40 7.76
N SER A 123 -13.01 3.84 8.68
CA SER A 123 -14.37 4.33 9.00
C SER A 123 -14.33 5.75 9.54
N ARG A 124 -13.30 6.11 10.28
CA ARG A 124 -13.12 7.45 10.84
C ARG A 124 -12.56 8.42 9.80
N ALA A 125 -11.54 8.01 9.06
CA ALA A 125 -10.83 8.86 8.10
C ALA A 125 -11.58 9.04 6.79
N TYR A 126 -12.26 7.99 6.33
CA TYR A 126 -12.92 7.93 5.02
C TYR A 126 -14.35 7.41 5.19
N PRO A 127 -15.24 8.18 5.89
CA PRO A 127 -16.57 7.68 6.25
C PRO A 127 -17.47 7.40 5.04
N GLU A 128 -17.21 8.05 3.89
CA GLU A 128 -17.95 7.79 2.65
C GLU A 128 -17.55 6.48 1.95
N ALA A 129 -16.38 5.93 2.29
CA ALA A 129 -15.84 4.77 1.60
C ALA A 129 -16.23 3.45 2.25
N THR A 130 -16.43 2.43 1.42
CA THR A 130 -16.54 1.05 1.89
C THR A 130 -15.14 0.42 1.91
N HIS A 131 -14.76 -0.18 3.03
CA HIS A 131 -13.51 -0.91 3.13
C HIS A 131 -13.66 -2.28 2.50
N ILE A 132 -12.97 -2.51 1.40
CA ILE A 132 -12.93 -3.80 0.70
C ILE A 132 -11.68 -4.56 1.18
N ILE A 133 -11.92 -5.67 1.84
CA ILE A 133 -10.85 -6.51 2.37
C ILE A 133 -10.55 -7.60 1.35
N VAL A 134 -9.33 -7.59 0.82
CA VAL A 134 -8.90 -8.49 -0.25
C VAL A 134 -8.00 -9.57 0.33
N ASP A 135 -8.44 -10.84 0.25
CA ASP A 135 -7.66 -12.00 0.69
C ASP A 135 -7.12 -11.87 2.13
N ALA A 136 -7.99 -11.48 3.07
CA ALA A 136 -7.62 -11.21 4.47
C ALA A 136 -6.90 -12.39 5.15
N GLU A 137 -7.30 -13.62 4.83
CA GLU A 137 -6.69 -14.83 5.37
C GLU A 137 -5.52 -15.34 4.53
N ARG A 138 -5.13 -14.58 3.50
CA ARG A 138 -4.04 -14.91 2.57
C ARG A 138 -4.17 -16.31 1.95
N LYS A 139 -5.38 -16.70 1.59
CA LYS A 139 -5.66 -18.01 0.99
C LYS A 139 -5.29 -18.06 -0.48
N THR A 140 -5.52 -16.97 -1.22
CA THR A 140 -5.18 -16.90 -2.65
C THR A 140 -3.69 -16.69 -2.84
N TYR A 141 -3.11 -15.74 -2.10
CA TYR A 141 -1.66 -15.46 -2.11
C TYR A 141 -1.14 -15.49 -0.67
N PRO A 142 -0.66 -16.67 -0.18
CA PRO A 142 -0.23 -16.84 1.21
C PRO A 142 1.16 -16.21 1.44
N ILE A 143 1.27 -14.91 1.27
CA ILE A 143 2.53 -14.18 1.33
C ILE A 143 2.36 -12.80 1.97
N SER A 144 3.40 -12.33 2.65
CA SER A 144 3.51 -10.96 3.14
C SER A 144 4.91 -10.43 2.87
N SER A 145 5.08 -9.12 2.90
CA SER A 145 6.41 -8.52 2.76
C SER A 145 7.36 -8.99 3.86
N THR A 146 6.86 -9.16 5.08
CA THR A 146 7.64 -9.72 6.20
C THR A 146 8.19 -11.10 5.87
N MET A 147 7.35 -11.98 5.31
CA MET A 147 7.76 -13.32 4.90
C MET A 147 8.84 -13.27 3.81
N ILE A 148 8.68 -12.38 2.83
CA ILE A 148 9.66 -12.23 1.74
C ILE A 148 10.99 -11.76 2.28
N ARG A 149 11.00 -10.76 3.17
CA ARG A 149 12.23 -10.25 3.78
C ARG A 149 12.96 -11.33 4.61
N ALA A 150 12.21 -12.25 5.21
CA ALA A 150 12.79 -13.35 5.97
C ALA A 150 13.40 -14.44 5.08
N MET A 151 13.06 -14.51 3.78
CA MET A 151 13.60 -15.47 2.84
C MET A 151 15.04 -15.12 2.48
N GLN A 152 15.97 -16.06 2.66
CA GLN A 152 17.39 -15.87 2.34
C GLN A 152 17.72 -16.31 0.91
N ILE A 153 16.92 -17.19 0.33
CA ILE A 153 17.13 -17.72 -1.01
C ILE A 153 16.35 -16.87 -2.02
N LEU A 154 17.07 -16.27 -2.98
CA LEU A 154 16.48 -15.38 -3.98
C LEU A 154 15.38 -16.06 -4.80
N GLU A 155 15.53 -17.33 -5.14
CA GLU A 155 14.54 -18.08 -5.92
C GLU A 155 13.19 -18.19 -5.18
N ASP A 156 13.23 -18.33 -3.85
CA ASP A 156 12.01 -18.38 -3.03
C ASP A 156 11.28 -17.04 -3.05
N ARG A 157 12.04 -15.93 -3.06
CA ARG A 157 11.48 -14.58 -3.16
C ARG A 157 10.83 -14.33 -4.51
N LYS A 158 11.48 -14.75 -5.60
CA LYS A 158 10.99 -14.52 -6.97
C LYS A 158 9.62 -15.11 -7.21
N LYS A 159 9.30 -16.22 -6.57
CA LYS A 159 7.99 -16.86 -6.67
C LYS A 159 6.84 -15.90 -6.31
N TRP A 160 7.07 -15.00 -5.36
CA TRP A 160 6.05 -14.12 -4.80
C TRP A 160 6.16 -12.67 -5.22
N MET A 161 7.31 -12.26 -5.75
CA MET A 161 7.53 -10.89 -6.18
C MET A 161 6.88 -10.60 -7.53
N VAL A 162 6.61 -9.35 -7.73
CA VAL A 162 6.01 -8.82 -8.96
C VAL A 162 7.07 -8.37 -9.96
#